data_402bdc5764bfceb69ad17bdad525dcce
#
_entry.id   402bdc5764bfceb69ad17bdad525dcce
#
_cell.length_a   1.000
_cell.length_b   1.000
_cell.length_c   1.000
_cell.angle_alpha   90.00
_cell.angle_beta   90.00
_cell.angle_gamma   90.00
#
_symmetry.space_group_name_H-M   'P 1'
#
loop_
_entity.id
_entity.type
_entity.pdbx_description
1 polymer ?
#
loop_
_entity_poly.entity_id
_entity_poly.type
_entity_poly.pdbx_seq_one_letter_code
_entity_poly.pdbx_strand_id
1 'polypeptide(L)'
;MYLTPLCWEAWEAYFRERGYKTLAPAWPLHGTAIAAQRQEHPSARLGALTLGEILASYRALISGLPEKPILIGHSMGGLVVQLLLAEGLGVAGVAIDSAPPQGLLSFKWSFVRSNWPVLNPSADSGTPIDLSFSQFQYAFANGMAEPAQRAAFTRYLVPESRRVGKGPTTDVAKIDYTRPRPPLLLIAGTADQIIPPSLNYSNFRLYADTPAVTEYREFSGRNHWLIADSGWQEVAGYTLDWLRGSAQ
;
A
#
# COMPACT_ATOMS: atom_id res chain seq x y z
N MET A 1 5.26 -0.73 0.99
CA MET A 1 6.66 -0.79 1.46
C MET A 1 7.29 -2.11 1.03
N TYR A 2 8.60 -2.15 0.98
CA TYR A 2 9.44 -3.33 0.65
C TYR A 2 9.28 -3.90 -0.76
N LEU A 3 8.54 -3.27 -1.65
CA LEU A 3 8.24 -3.77 -2.99
C LEU A 3 8.58 -2.73 -4.05
N THR A 4 8.96 -3.20 -5.23
CA THR A 4 9.09 -2.36 -6.41
C THR A 4 7.79 -2.32 -7.22
N PRO A 5 7.66 -1.43 -8.22
CA PRO A 5 6.50 -1.40 -9.12
C PRO A 5 6.20 -2.72 -9.83
N LEU A 6 7.16 -3.65 -9.91
CA LEU A 6 6.94 -4.99 -10.48
C LEU A 6 5.78 -5.76 -9.86
N CYS A 7 5.43 -5.47 -8.60
CA CYS A 7 4.27 -6.11 -7.96
C CYS A 7 2.93 -5.76 -8.64
N TRP A 8 2.89 -4.72 -9.47
CA TRP A 8 1.72 -4.28 -10.22
C TRP A 8 1.69 -4.74 -11.67
N GLU A 9 2.74 -5.44 -12.18
CA GLU A 9 2.84 -5.80 -13.60
C GLU A 9 1.60 -6.55 -14.14
N ALA A 10 1.04 -7.47 -13.36
CA ALA A 10 -0.14 -8.23 -13.72
C ALA A 10 -1.42 -7.36 -13.73
N TRP A 11 -1.55 -6.45 -12.75
CA TRP A 11 -2.65 -5.48 -12.71
C TRP A 11 -2.59 -4.50 -13.88
N GLU A 12 -1.40 -3.97 -14.17
CA GLU A 12 -1.23 -3.09 -15.33
C GLU A 12 -1.64 -3.76 -16.63
N ALA A 13 -1.24 -5.03 -16.86
CA ALA A 13 -1.67 -5.80 -18.02
C ALA A 13 -3.19 -5.98 -18.04
N TYR A 14 -3.77 -6.40 -16.90
CA TYR A 14 -5.21 -6.64 -16.74
C TYR A 14 -6.06 -5.40 -17.05
N PHE A 15 -5.66 -4.23 -16.54
CA PHE A 15 -6.36 -2.98 -16.78
C PHE A 15 -6.13 -2.44 -18.20
N ARG A 16 -4.91 -2.56 -18.76
CA ARG A 16 -4.63 -2.18 -20.16
C ARG A 16 -5.46 -2.95 -21.17
N GLU A 17 -5.61 -4.27 -20.99
CA GLU A 17 -6.47 -5.11 -21.82
C GLU A 17 -7.94 -4.65 -21.79
N ARG A 18 -8.34 -3.89 -20.77
CA ARG A 18 -9.70 -3.35 -20.58
C ARG A 18 -9.83 -1.88 -20.91
N GLY A 19 -8.83 -1.32 -21.61
CA GLY A 19 -8.87 0.03 -22.17
C GLY A 19 -8.34 1.14 -21.26
N TYR A 20 -7.80 0.82 -20.08
CA TYR A 20 -7.20 1.81 -19.20
C TYR A 20 -5.74 2.08 -19.56
N LYS A 21 -5.33 3.35 -19.47
CA LYS A 21 -3.91 3.71 -19.44
C LYS A 21 -3.41 3.52 -18.01
N THR A 22 -2.29 2.83 -17.83
CA THR A 22 -1.75 2.49 -16.51
C THR A 22 -0.37 3.05 -16.29
N LEU A 23 -0.08 3.44 -15.06
CA LEU A 23 1.23 3.85 -14.58
C LEU A 23 1.46 3.25 -13.19
N ALA A 24 2.57 2.56 -13.01
CA ALA A 24 3.05 2.10 -11.70
C ALA A 24 4.39 2.79 -11.38
N PRO A 25 4.36 4.06 -10.96
CA PRO A 25 5.60 4.81 -10.71
C PRO A 25 6.33 4.29 -9.48
N ALA A 26 7.65 4.19 -9.60
CA ALA A 26 8.48 3.87 -8.47
C ALA A 26 8.49 4.99 -7.42
N TRP A 27 8.57 4.62 -6.16
CA TRP A 27 8.91 5.56 -5.11
C TRP A 27 10.32 6.12 -5.31
N PRO A 28 10.64 7.30 -4.78
CA PRO A 28 12.00 7.78 -4.78
C PRO A 28 12.96 6.71 -4.28
N LEU A 29 14.08 6.51 -4.97
CA LEU A 29 15.10 5.49 -4.71
C LEU A 29 14.70 4.02 -4.97
N HIS A 30 13.49 3.75 -5.45
CA HIS A 30 13.00 2.39 -5.77
C HIS A 30 12.93 2.11 -7.28
N GLY A 31 13.47 3.00 -8.10
CA GLY A 31 13.42 2.88 -9.58
C GLY A 31 14.52 2.04 -10.21
N THR A 32 15.49 1.55 -9.42
CA THR A 32 16.59 0.72 -9.92
C THR A 32 16.26 -0.78 -9.82
N ALA A 33 17.07 -1.62 -10.48
CA ALA A 33 16.91 -3.07 -10.38
C ALA A 33 17.00 -3.56 -8.92
N ILE A 34 16.20 -4.58 -8.58
CA ILE A 34 16.13 -5.15 -7.21
C ILE A 34 17.50 -5.55 -6.69
N ALA A 35 18.32 -6.20 -7.53
CA ALA A 35 19.67 -6.61 -7.15
C ALA A 35 20.56 -5.40 -6.77
N ALA A 36 20.44 -4.30 -7.49
CA ALA A 36 21.18 -3.07 -7.18
C ALA A 36 20.74 -2.46 -5.85
N GLN A 37 19.42 -2.38 -5.59
CA GLN A 37 18.88 -1.88 -4.33
C GLN A 37 19.33 -2.71 -3.12
N ARG A 38 19.36 -4.05 -3.26
CA ARG A 38 19.84 -4.95 -2.21
C ARG A 38 21.35 -4.82 -1.99
N GLN A 39 22.12 -4.65 -3.07
CA GLN A 39 23.58 -4.47 -2.99
C GLN A 39 23.96 -3.14 -2.33
N GLU A 40 23.14 -2.09 -2.51
CA GLU A 40 23.37 -0.77 -1.92
C GLU A 40 23.00 -0.72 -0.42
N HIS A 41 22.33 -1.74 0.09
CA HIS A 41 21.92 -1.81 1.49
C HIS A 41 23.13 -2.08 2.43
N PRO A 42 23.24 -1.34 3.57
CA PRO A 42 22.38 -0.25 4.02
C PRO A 42 22.69 1.08 3.32
N SER A 43 21.67 1.70 2.71
CA SER A 43 21.78 3.00 2.05
C SER A 43 21.32 4.13 2.99
N ALA A 44 22.18 5.07 3.32
CA ALA A 44 21.84 6.22 4.14
C ALA A 44 20.78 7.11 3.47
N ARG A 45 20.80 7.21 2.14
CA ARG A 45 19.79 7.95 1.37
C ARG A 45 18.41 7.31 1.52
N LEU A 46 18.33 5.97 1.41
CA LEU A 46 17.08 5.25 1.63
C LEU A 46 16.62 5.38 3.08
N GLY A 47 17.53 5.29 4.05
CA GLY A 47 17.20 5.47 5.46
C GLY A 47 16.63 6.85 5.81
N ALA A 48 16.98 7.87 5.02
CA ALA A 48 16.47 9.24 5.17
C ALA A 48 15.09 9.46 4.55
N LEU A 49 14.66 8.62 3.60
CA LEU A 49 13.40 8.78 2.87
C LEU A 49 12.20 8.78 3.83
N THR A 50 11.26 9.68 3.58
CA THR A 50 10.05 9.89 4.40
C THR A 50 8.77 9.69 3.59
N LEU A 51 7.63 9.46 4.26
CA LEU A 51 6.31 9.42 3.63
C LEU A 51 5.98 10.75 2.94
N GLY A 52 6.42 11.88 3.50
CA GLY A 52 6.21 13.21 2.90
C GLY A 52 6.88 13.36 1.54
N GLU A 53 8.09 12.83 1.37
CA GLU A 53 8.80 12.85 0.08
C GLU A 53 8.12 11.93 -0.96
N ILE A 54 7.60 10.78 -0.54
CA ILE A 54 6.80 9.91 -1.40
C ILE A 54 5.53 10.65 -1.88
N LEU A 55 4.80 11.28 -0.98
CA LEU A 55 3.62 12.08 -1.33
C LEU A 55 3.98 13.24 -2.28
N ALA A 56 5.08 13.95 -2.02
CA ALA A 56 5.55 15.01 -2.89
C ALA A 56 5.86 14.52 -4.31
N SER A 57 6.48 13.33 -4.44
CA SER A 57 6.76 12.74 -5.76
C SER A 57 5.48 12.40 -6.53
N TYR A 58 4.46 11.85 -5.87
CA TYR A 58 3.18 11.56 -6.50
C TYR A 58 2.38 12.83 -6.85
N ARG A 59 2.39 13.86 -5.99
CA ARG A 59 1.78 15.16 -6.31
C ARG A 59 2.40 15.77 -7.58
N ALA A 60 3.72 15.74 -7.67
CA ALA A 60 4.44 16.24 -8.86
C ALA A 60 4.09 15.42 -10.11
N LEU A 61 4.02 14.09 -10.00
CA LEU A 61 3.60 13.22 -11.11
C LEU A 61 2.18 13.56 -11.57
N ILE A 62 1.23 13.59 -10.64
CA ILE A 62 -0.20 13.80 -10.93
C ILE A 62 -0.42 15.17 -11.55
N SER A 63 0.28 16.20 -11.07
CA SER A 63 0.18 17.57 -11.64
C SER A 63 0.65 17.66 -13.10
N GLY A 64 1.47 16.73 -13.55
CA GLY A 64 1.92 16.63 -14.95
C GLY A 64 1.01 15.80 -15.85
N LEU A 65 -0.04 15.16 -15.31
CA LEU A 65 -0.98 14.38 -16.11
C LEU A 65 -2.02 15.29 -16.78
N PRO A 66 -2.52 14.93 -17.98
CA PRO A 66 -3.54 15.69 -18.67
C PRO A 66 -4.91 15.67 -17.97
N GLU A 67 -5.17 14.66 -17.14
CA GLU A 67 -6.40 14.48 -16.39
C GLU A 67 -6.11 13.82 -15.04
N LYS A 68 -7.00 13.99 -14.06
CA LYS A 68 -6.86 13.35 -12.74
C LYS A 68 -6.99 11.82 -12.88
N PRO A 69 -6.07 11.05 -12.29
CA PRO A 69 -6.10 9.59 -12.40
C PRO A 69 -7.07 8.94 -11.42
N ILE A 70 -7.40 7.67 -11.69
CA ILE A 70 -7.82 6.72 -10.67
C ILE A 70 -6.58 6.31 -9.88
N LEU A 71 -6.67 6.32 -8.55
CA LEU A 71 -5.57 5.99 -7.65
C LEU A 71 -5.79 4.59 -7.05
N ILE A 72 -4.88 3.66 -7.28
CA ILE A 72 -4.93 2.31 -6.69
C ILE A 72 -3.63 2.10 -5.91
N GLY A 73 -3.73 1.72 -4.64
CA GLY A 73 -2.56 1.51 -3.81
C GLY A 73 -2.75 0.39 -2.80
N HIS A 74 -1.64 -0.28 -2.46
CA HIS A 74 -1.61 -1.39 -1.53
C HIS A 74 -0.74 -1.04 -0.31
N SER A 75 -1.14 -1.46 0.87
CA SER A 75 -0.39 -1.28 2.11
C SER A 75 -0.11 0.21 2.39
N MET A 76 1.14 0.64 2.51
CA MET A 76 1.50 2.06 2.60
C MET A 76 1.02 2.85 1.38
N GLY A 77 1.00 2.23 0.18
CA GLY A 77 0.41 2.83 -1.02
C GLY A 77 -1.10 3.08 -0.89
N GLY A 78 -1.81 2.26 -0.12
CA GLY A 78 -3.23 2.49 0.21
C GLY A 78 -3.44 3.75 1.07
N LEU A 79 -2.56 4.00 2.03
CA LEU A 79 -2.56 5.26 2.78
C LEU A 79 -2.23 6.46 1.89
N VAL A 80 -1.24 6.32 1.00
CA VAL A 80 -0.90 7.37 0.01
C VAL A 80 -2.12 7.69 -0.86
N VAL A 81 -2.87 6.68 -1.33
CA VAL A 81 -4.12 6.88 -2.07
C VAL A 81 -5.12 7.71 -1.27
N GLN A 82 -5.36 7.35 0.00
CA GLN A 82 -6.30 8.07 0.86
C GLN A 82 -5.90 9.55 1.02
N LEU A 83 -4.60 9.82 1.24
CA LEU A 83 -4.07 11.18 1.42
C LEU A 83 -4.20 12.01 0.14
N LEU A 84 -3.79 11.46 -1.00
CA LEU A 84 -3.91 12.16 -2.30
C LEU A 84 -5.37 12.39 -2.70
N LEU A 85 -6.26 11.43 -2.37
CA LEU A 85 -7.68 11.56 -2.64
C LEU A 85 -8.33 12.66 -1.78
N ALA A 86 -7.92 12.78 -0.50
CA ALA A 86 -8.36 13.86 0.38
C ALA A 86 -7.89 15.26 -0.11
N GLU A 87 -6.82 15.31 -0.89
CA GLU A 87 -6.35 16.52 -1.59
C GLU A 87 -7.06 16.76 -2.94
N GLY A 88 -7.96 15.88 -3.35
CA GLY A 88 -8.68 15.98 -4.62
C GLY A 88 -7.80 15.69 -5.85
N LEU A 89 -6.71 14.95 -5.68
CA LEU A 89 -5.75 14.62 -6.75
C LEU A 89 -6.08 13.38 -7.57
N GLY A 90 -7.20 12.71 -7.29
CA GLY A 90 -7.73 11.60 -8.08
C GLY A 90 -9.19 11.81 -8.43
N VAL A 91 -9.75 10.98 -9.31
CA VAL A 91 -11.20 10.91 -9.60
C VAL A 91 -11.90 9.78 -8.81
N ALA A 92 -11.15 8.76 -8.41
CA ALA A 92 -11.55 7.66 -7.52
C ALA A 92 -10.31 7.07 -6.85
N GLY A 93 -10.48 6.43 -5.69
CA GLY A 93 -9.40 5.77 -4.97
C GLY A 93 -9.74 4.33 -4.59
N VAL A 94 -8.74 3.45 -4.64
CA VAL A 94 -8.83 2.08 -4.13
C VAL A 94 -7.64 1.81 -3.22
N ALA A 95 -7.90 1.59 -1.94
CA ALA A 95 -6.91 1.37 -0.90
C ALA A 95 -6.99 -0.10 -0.43
N ILE A 96 -6.01 -0.90 -0.84
CA ILE A 96 -5.96 -2.35 -0.61
C ILE A 96 -5.05 -2.63 0.59
N ASP A 97 -5.56 -3.36 1.59
CA ASP A 97 -4.83 -3.65 2.84
C ASP A 97 -4.07 -2.42 3.37
N SER A 98 -4.78 -1.30 3.42
CA SER A 98 -4.17 0.02 3.62
C SER A 98 -3.53 0.18 4.99
N ALA A 99 -2.31 0.70 5.04
CA ALA A 99 -1.78 1.24 6.28
C ALA A 99 -2.77 2.29 6.84
N PRO A 100 -2.92 2.35 8.18
CA PRO A 100 -3.90 3.25 8.80
C PRO A 100 -3.45 4.71 8.68
N PRO A 101 -4.37 5.67 8.56
CA PRO A 101 -4.09 7.08 8.78
C PRO A 101 -3.74 7.36 10.25
N GLN A 102 -3.22 8.56 10.51
CA GLN A 102 -2.88 8.99 11.87
C GLN A 102 -4.08 8.85 12.81
N GLY A 103 -3.82 8.36 14.02
CA GLY A 103 -4.82 8.17 15.07
C GLY A 103 -5.41 6.76 15.16
N LEU A 104 -5.19 5.91 14.14
CA LEU A 104 -5.57 4.50 14.22
C LEU A 104 -4.37 3.61 14.56
N LEU A 105 -4.54 2.76 15.56
CA LEU A 105 -3.55 1.78 16.00
C LEU A 105 -4.21 0.41 16.20
N SER A 106 -3.41 -0.64 16.09
CA SER A 106 -3.82 -1.99 16.44
C SER A 106 -2.86 -2.59 17.47
N PHE A 107 -3.41 -3.24 18.48
CA PHE A 107 -2.66 -4.00 19.48
C PHE A 107 -2.73 -5.51 19.23
N LYS A 108 -3.28 -5.95 18.10
CA LYS A 108 -3.25 -7.36 17.72
C LYS A 108 -1.83 -7.85 17.62
N TRP A 109 -1.56 -9.03 18.16
CA TRP A 109 -0.23 -9.62 18.14
C TRP A 109 0.35 -9.75 16.74
N SER A 110 -0.48 -10.12 15.76
CA SER A 110 -0.05 -10.20 14.35
C SER A 110 0.45 -8.85 13.83
N PHE A 111 -0.28 -7.77 14.12
CA PHE A 111 0.13 -6.41 13.75
C PHE A 111 1.47 -6.03 14.39
N VAL A 112 1.61 -6.20 15.70
CA VAL A 112 2.82 -5.85 16.44
C VAL A 112 4.02 -6.65 15.94
N ARG A 113 3.85 -7.98 15.78
CA ARG A 113 4.91 -8.88 15.30
C ARG A 113 5.34 -8.54 13.87
N SER A 114 4.40 -8.33 12.95
CA SER A 114 4.70 -8.02 11.55
C SER A 114 5.36 -6.66 11.37
N ASN A 115 4.96 -5.68 12.18
CA ASN A 115 5.49 -4.32 12.12
C ASN A 115 6.66 -4.08 13.07
N TRP A 116 7.12 -5.09 13.84
CA TRP A 116 8.23 -4.95 14.77
C TRP A 116 9.50 -4.37 14.14
N PRO A 117 9.89 -4.74 12.90
CA PRO A 117 11.03 -4.10 12.25
C PRO A 117 10.93 -2.58 12.16
N VAL A 118 9.71 -2.04 12.04
CA VAL A 118 9.44 -0.58 12.04
C VAL A 118 9.32 -0.03 13.46
N LEU A 119 8.58 -0.73 14.33
CA LEU A 119 8.14 -0.25 15.63
C LEU A 119 9.22 -0.33 16.71
N ASN A 120 10.29 -1.12 16.53
CA ASN A 120 11.34 -1.31 17.51
C ASN A 120 11.93 0.05 17.93
N PRO A 121 11.76 0.49 19.19
CA PRO A 121 12.20 1.81 19.64
C PRO A 121 13.72 1.91 19.77
N SER A 122 14.41 0.76 19.93
CA SER A 122 15.88 0.71 20.05
C SER A 122 16.59 0.72 18.70
N ALA A 123 15.85 0.63 17.58
CA ALA A 123 16.46 0.63 16.25
C ALA A 123 16.68 2.06 15.75
N ASP A 124 17.86 2.31 15.19
CA ASP A 124 18.17 3.59 14.56
C ASP A 124 17.19 3.89 13.41
N SER A 125 16.60 5.09 13.47
CA SER A 125 15.61 5.54 12.49
C SER A 125 16.20 5.81 11.11
N GLY A 126 17.49 6.04 11.01
CA GLY A 126 18.21 6.27 9.76
C GLY A 126 18.69 5.01 9.06
N THR A 127 18.59 3.84 9.71
CA THR A 127 18.96 2.56 9.11
C THR A 127 17.77 1.95 8.40
N PRO A 128 17.86 1.67 7.08
CA PRO A 128 16.81 0.96 6.34
C PRO A 128 16.55 -0.44 6.91
N ILE A 129 15.38 -0.95 6.66
CA ILE A 129 14.97 -2.30 7.06
C ILE A 129 15.13 -3.22 5.86
N ASP A 130 15.82 -4.33 6.04
CA ASP A 130 15.81 -5.47 5.14
C ASP A 130 15.09 -6.64 5.84
N LEU A 131 13.96 -7.07 5.27
CA LEU A 131 13.17 -8.16 5.86
C LEU A 131 13.83 -9.50 5.58
N SER A 132 13.99 -10.32 6.62
CA SER A 132 14.34 -11.72 6.43
C SER A 132 13.22 -12.50 5.74
N PHE A 133 13.57 -13.64 5.14
CA PHE A 133 12.58 -14.52 4.52
C PHE A 133 11.49 -14.94 5.52
N SER A 134 11.85 -15.27 6.76
CA SER A 134 10.88 -15.66 7.79
C SER A 134 9.93 -14.52 8.19
N GLN A 135 10.41 -13.28 8.18
CA GLN A 135 9.56 -12.11 8.40
C GLN A 135 8.59 -11.91 7.24
N PHE A 136 9.05 -12.04 6.00
CA PHE A 136 8.22 -11.98 4.81
C PHE A 136 7.16 -13.10 4.79
N GLN A 137 7.57 -14.35 5.07
CA GLN A 137 6.68 -15.50 5.18
C GLN A 137 5.51 -15.23 6.12
N TYR A 138 5.83 -14.76 7.32
CA TYR A 138 4.81 -14.50 8.34
C TYR A 138 3.92 -13.33 7.98
N ALA A 139 4.52 -12.22 7.56
CA ALA A 139 3.84 -10.95 7.43
C ALA A 139 3.05 -10.84 6.12
N PHE A 140 3.70 -11.15 4.98
CA PHE A 140 3.13 -10.94 3.65
C PHE A 140 2.46 -12.19 3.09
N ALA A 141 3.12 -13.34 3.19
CA ALA A 141 2.84 -14.52 2.38
C ALA A 141 2.34 -15.71 3.20
N ASN A 142 1.79 -15.45 4.41
CA ASN A 142 1.23 -16.49 5.25
C ASN A 142 0.13 -17.27 4.52
N GLY A 143 0.15 -18.60 4.66
CA GLY A 143 -0.80 -19.49 3.98
C GLY A 143 -0.47 -19.84 2.52
N MET A 144 0.53 -19.19 1.90
CA MET A 144 1.03 -19.61 0.60
C MET A 144 1.99 -20.82 0.72
N ALA A 145 2.11 -21.60 -0.36
CA ALA A 145 3.13 -22.66 -0.42
C ALA A 145 4.54 -22.06 -0.42
N GLU A 146 5.49 -22.67 0.29
CA GLU A 146 6.84 -22.16 0.47
C GLU A 146 7.57 -21.85 -0.86
N PRO A 147 7.48 -22.67 -1.93
CA PRO A 147 8.11 -22.31 -3.20
C PRO A 147 7.60 -20.99 -3.78
N ALA A 148 6.30 -20.71 -3.66
CA ALA A 148 5.71 -19.45 -4.10
C ALA A 148 6.15 -18.27 -3.22
N GLN A 149 6.27 -18.48 -1.90
CA GLN A 149 6.80 -17.48 -0.98
C GLN A 149 8.25 -17.10 -1.34
N ARG A 150 9.11 -18.10 -1.62
CA ARG A 150 10.51 -17.87 -2.01
C ARG A 150 10.61 -17.14 -3.35
N ALA A 151 9.79 -17.52 -4.32
CA ALA A 151 9.74 -16.85 -5.61
C ALA A 151 9.35 -15.37 -5.45
N ALA A 152 8.29 -15.09 -4.68
CA ALA A 152 7.85 -13.73 -4.38
C ALA A 152 8.92 -12.92 -3.63
N PHE A 153 9.52 -13.49 -2.59
CA PHE A 153 10.61 -12.86 -1.83
C PHE A 153 11.79 -12.49 -2.73
N THR A 154 12.20 -13.40 -3.60
CA THR A 154 13.34 -13.16 -4.48
C THR A 154 13.03 -12.12 -5.55
N ARG A 155 11.81 -12.17 -6.12
CA ARG A 155 11.42 -11.35 -7.27
C ARG A 155 11.07 -9.91 -6.90
N TYR A 156 10.52 -9.65 -5.71
CA TYR A 156 9.87 -8.37 -5.44
C TYR A 156 10.44 -7.59 -4.27
N LEU A 157 11.08 -8.27 -3.29
CA LEU A 157 11.46 -7.61 -2.06
C LEU A 157 12.69 -6.73 -2.22
N VAL A 158 12.64 -5.56 -1.61
CA VAL A 158 13.76 -4.61 -1.51
C VAL A 158 13.81 -4.02 -0.10
N PRO A 159 14.97 -3.51 0.35
CA PRO A 159 15.07 -2.75 1.59
C PRO A 159 14.18 -1.51 1.58
N GLU A 160 13.74 -1.08 2.77
CA GLU A 160 12.83 0.06 2.90
C GLU A 160 13.20 0.98 4.06
N SER A 161 12.83 2.26 3.93
CA SER A 161 13.02 3.25 4.98
C SER A 161 12.15 2.99 6.23
N ARG A 162 12.79 2.96 7.40
CA ARG A 162 12.07 2.93 8.68
C ARG A 162 11.24 4.19 8.89
N ARG A 163 11.68 5.34 8.39
CA ARG A 163 10.95 6.62 8.50
C ARG A 163 9.66 6.59 7.69
N VAL A 164 9.67 5.98 6.50
CA VAL A 164 8.44 5.73 5.74
C VAL A 164 7.48 4.87 6.55
N GLY A 165 7.98 3.77 7.15
CA GLY A 165 7.15 2.88 7.99
C GLY A 165 6.54 3.57 9.20
N LYS A 166 7.21 4.56 9.79
CA LYS A 166 6.70 5.40 10.89
C LYS A 166 5.77 6.52 10.41
N GLY A 167 5.71 6.79 9.10
CA GLY A 167 4.88 7.85 8.52
C GLY A 167 3.42 7.87 9.00
N PRO A 168 2.73 6.72 9.13
CA PRO A 168 1.35 6.66 9.63
C PRO A 168 1.14 7.25 11.02
N THR A 169 2.17 7.35 11.84
CA THR A 169 2.10 7.93 13.19
C THR A 169 2.40 9.43 13.24
N THR A 170 2.66 10.04 12.11
CA THR A 170 3.02 11.48 11.99
C THR A 170 1.88 12.31 11.40
N ASP A 171 1.96 13.63 11.54
CA ASP A 171 0.96 14.56 10.99
C ASP A 171 0.83 14.50 9.46
N VAL A 172 1.83 13.96 8.77
CA VAL A 172 1.78 13.71 7.31
C VAL A 172 0.65 12.75 6.94
N ALA A 173 0.29 11.83 7.83
CA ALA A 173 -0.78 10.85 7.63
C ALA A 173 -2.15 11.28 8.19
N LYS A 174 -2.31 12.55 8.58
CA LYS A 174 -3.56 13.10 9.05
C LYS A 174 -4.53 13.33 7.88
N ILE A 175 -5.76 12.86 8.02
CA ILE A 175 -6.84 13.07 7.05
C ILE A 175 -7.92 13.94 7.69
N ASP A 176 -8.37 14.94 6.96
CA ASP A 176 -9.56 15.72 7.32
C ASP A 176 -10.78 15.06 6.67
N TYR A 177 -11.52 14.30 7.46
CA TYR A 177 -12.70 13.56 7.00
C TYR A 177 -13.93 14.46 6.72
N THR A 178 -13.87 15.73 7.06
CA THR A 178 -14.98 16.68 6.79
C THR A 178 -14.93 17.23 5.36
N ARG A 179 -13.81 17.07 4.68
CA ARG A 179 -13.64 17.59 3.33
C ARG A 179 -14.33 16.72 2.27
N PRO A 180 -14.97 17.35 1.27
CA PRO A 180 -15.42 16.62 0.10
C PRO A 180 -14.25 15.93 -0.62
N ARG A 181 -14.48 14.71 -1.06
CA ARG A 181 -13.50 13.92 -1.82
C ARG A 181 -14.18 13.01 -2.85
N PRO A 182 -13.44 12.52 -3.84
CA PRO A 182 -13.93 11.48 -4.75
C PRO A 182 -14.24 10.14 -4.03
N PRO A 183 -14.95 9.20 -4.70
CA PRO A 183 -15.25 7.88 -4.15
C PRO A 183 -13.99 7.11 -3.72
N LEU A 184 -14.11 6.32 -2.64
CA LEU A 184 -13.06 5.48 -2.08
C LEU A 184 -13.57 4.08 -1.82
N LEU A 185 -12.84 3.07 -2.32
CA LEU A 185 -12.99 1.68 -1.95
C LEU A 185 -11.84 1.26 -1.04
N LEU A 186 -12.16 0.69 0.12
CA LEU A 186 -11.21 0.01 0.97
C LEU A 186 -11.37 -1.50 0.82
N ILE A 187 -10.28 -2.20 0.55
CA ILE A 187 -10.23 -3.65 0.42
C ILE A 187 -9.35 -4.23 1.53
N ALA A 188 -9.78 -5.34 2.13
CA ALA A 188 -9.00 -6.06 3.13
C ALA A 188 -8.97 -7.57 2.88
N GLY A 189 -7.79 -8.18 3.06
CA GLY A 189 -7.63 -9.62 3.16
C GLY A 189 -7.90 -10.12 4.58
N THR A 190 -8.76 -11.13 4.75
CA THR A 190 -9.13 -11.57 6.11
C THR A 190 -8.01 -12.32 6.84
N ALA A 191 -6.98 -12.79 6.13
CA ALA A 191 -5.79 -13.44 6.68
C ALA A 191 -4.56 -12.53 6.75
N ASP A 192 -4.72 -11.22 6.53
CA ASP A 192 -3.62 -10.25 6.62
C ASP A 192 -3.06 -10.15 8.03
N GLN A 193 -1.75 -10.40 8.16
CA GLN A 193 -1.02 -10.35 9.43
C GLN A 193 -0.35 -8.99 9.68
N ILE A 194 -0.18 -8.17 8.64
CA ILE A 194 0.43 -6.83 8.74
C ILE A 194 -0.63 -5.80 9.11
N ILE A 195 -1.73 -5.75 8.34
CA ILE A 195 -2.84 -4.82 8.53
C ILE A 195 -4.11 -5.66 8.75
N PRO A 196 -4.40 -6.08 9.97
CA PRO A 196 -5.57 -6.93 10.23
C PRO A 196 -6.86 -6.32 9.67
N PRO A 197 -7.81 -7.12 9.14
CA PRO A 197 -9.04 -6.62 8.52
C PRO A 197 -9.84 -5.71 9.47
N SER A 198 -9.82 -5.98 10.78
CA SER A 198 -10.44 -5.09 11.77
C SER A 198 -9.82 -3.69 11.80
N LEU A 199 -8.54 -3.51 11.47
CA LEU A 199 -7.91 -2.19 11.38
C LEU A 199 -8.36 -1.46 10.10
N ASN A 200 -8.42 -2.18 8.97
CA ASN A 200 -9.00 -1.64 7.73
C ASN A 200 -10.49 -1.29 7.90
N TYR A 201 -11.27 -2.11 8.62
CA TYR A 201 -12.64 -1.79 8.95
C TYR A 201 -12.76 -0.54 9.84
N SER A 202 -11.88 -0.40 10.84
CA SER A 202 -11.81 0.82 11.67
C SER A 202 -11.46 2.06 10.82
N ASN A 203 -10.56 1.91 9.85
CA ASN A 203 -10.23 2.97 8.88
C ASN A 203 -11.47 3.35 8.04
N PHE A 204 -12.20 2.37 7.51
CA PHE A 204 -13.45 2.60 6.80
C PHE A 204 -14.47 3.39 7.65
N ARG A 205 -14.60 3.05 8.93
CA ARG A 205 -15.52 3.71 9.85
C ARG A 205 -15.24 5.19 10.07
N LEU A 206 -14.01 5.66 9.88
CA LEU A 206 -13.67 7.09 9.97
C LEU A 206 -14.36 7.93 8.87
N TYR A 207 -14.80 7.29 7.80
CA TYR A 207 -15.46 7.93 6.67
C TYR A 207 -16.99 7.93 6.77
N ALA A 208 -17.57 7.43 7.88
CA ALA A 208 -19.03 7.22 8.01
C ALA A 208 -19.86 8.51 7.84
N ASP A 209 -19.33 9.64 8.29
CA ASP A 209 -20.04 10.92 8.27
C ASP A 209 -19.64 11.80 7.07
N THR A 210 -18.87 11.25 6.11
CA THR A 210 -18.50 12.00 4.91
C THR A 210 -19.62 11.91 3.85
N PRO A 211 -19.88 12.98 3.09
CA PRO A 211 -20.88 12.93 2.03
C PRO A 211 -20.44 12.11 0.81
N ALA A 212 -19.16 11.75 0.74
CA ALA A 212 -18.60 11.01 -0.38
C ALA A 212 -18.80 9.49 -0.23
N VAL A 213 -19.03 8.81 -1.34
CA VAL A 213 -19.14 7.34 -1.36
C VAL A 213 -17.87 6.70 -0.80
N THR A 214 -18.05 5.86 0.21
CA THR A 214 -17.00 4.99 0.73
C THR A 214 -17.54 3.58 0.85
N GLU A 215 -16.85 2.63 0.25
CA GLU A 215 -17.20 1.21 0.33
C GLU A 215 -16.08 0.40 0.96
N TYR A 216 -16.44 -0.73 1.55
CA TYR A 216 -15.51 -1.66 2.17
C TYR A 216 -15.80 -3.08 1.73
N ARG A 217 -14.75 -3.80 1.33
CA ARG A 217 -14.83 -5.20 0.91
C ARG A 217 -13.75 -6.06 1.54
N GLU A 218 -14.14 -7.18 2.14
CA GLU A 218 -13.23 -8.22 2.60
C GLU A 218 -13.15 -9.36 1.60
N PHE A 219 -11.92 -9.88 1.40
CA PHE A 219 -11.64 -11.09 0.64
C PHE A 219 -11.21 -12.21 1.60
N SER A 220 -12.05 -13.23 1.67
CA SER A 220 -11.87 -14.33 2.62
C SER A 220 -10.60 -15.13 2.33
N GLY A 221 -9.82 -15.41 3.38
CA GLY A 221 -8.59 -16.20 3.30
C GLY A 221 -7.40 -15.52 2.62
N ARG A 222 -7.56 -14.29 2.11
CA ARG A 222 -6.46 -13.56 1.48
C ARG A 222 -5.53 -12.96 2.52
N ASN A 223 -4.24 -13.09 2.28
CA ASN A 223 -3.17 -12.50 3.07
C ASN A 223 -2.75 -11.13 2.52
N HIS A 224 -1.71 -10.52 3.09
CA HIS A 224 -1.20 -9.21 2.64
C HIS A 224 -0.65 -9.22 1.19
N TRP A 225 -0.40 -10.40 0.60
CA TRP A 225 0.08 -10.56 -0.78
C TRP A 225 -1.05 -10.65 -1.82
N LEU A 226 -2.29 -10.35 -1.45
CA LEU A 226 -3.49 -10.53 -2.28
C LEU A 226 -3.43 -9.81 -3.64
N ILE A 227 -2.55 -8.83 -3.81
CA ILE A 227 -2.37 -8.14 -5.11
C ILE A 227 -1.56 -8.94 -6.13
N ALA A 228 -0.83 -9.98 -5.68
CA ALA A 228 0.06 -10.75 -6.55
C ALA A 228 0.10 -12.25 -6.20
N ASP A 229 -0.80 -12.74 -5.35
CA ASP A 229 -1.01 -14.17 -5.11
C ASP A 229 -1.76 -14.84 -6.29
N SER A 230 -1.95 -16.17 -6.22
CA SER A 230 -2.61 -16.93 -7.29
C SER A 230 -4.08 -16.55 -7.55
N GLY A 231 -4.68 -15.70 -6.73
CA GLY A 231 -6.08 -15.27 -6.85
C GLY A 231 -6.25 -13.76 -7.01
N TRP A 232 -5.19 -13.04 -7.33
CA TRP A 232 -5.22 -11.58 -7.49
C TRP A 232 -6.29 -11.09 -8.49
N GLN A 233 -6.65 -11.90 -9.49
CA GLN A 233 -7.67 -11.56 -10.51
C GLN A 233 -9.05 -11.30 -9.90
N GLU A 234 -9.40 -11.99 -8.82
CA GLU A 234 -10.66 -11.77 -8.09
C GLU A 234 -10.71 -10.36 -7.51
N VAL A 235 -9.61 -9.92 -6.90
CA VAL A 235 -9.48 -8.58 -6.31
C VAL A 235 -9.46 -7.51 -7.39
N ALA A 236 -8.71 -7.73 -8.48
CA ALA A 236 -8.63 -6.82 -9.62
C ALA A 236 -9.97 -6.69 -10.36
N GLY A 237 -10.69 -7.83 -10.54
CA GLY A 237 -12.02 -7.85 -11.15
C GLY A 237 -13.03 -7.05 -10.34
N TYR A 238 -13.12 -7.31 -9.04
CA TYR A 238 -13.99 -6.53 -8.15
C TYR A 238 -13.65 -5.03 -8.17
N THR A 239 -12.37 -4.70 -8.14
CA THR A 239 -11.92 -3.31 -8.25
C THR A 239 -12.40 -2.66 -9.54
N LEU A 240 -12.28 -3.35 -10.66
CA LEU A 240 -12.72 -2.84 -11.97
C LEU A 240 -14.23 -2.62 -12.02
N ASP A 241 -15.01 -3.57 -11.51
CA ASP A 241 -16.48 -3.50 -11.50
C ASP A 241 -16.96 -2.34 -10.63
N TRP A 242 -16.34 -2.16 -9.45
CA TRP A 242 -16.61 -1.03 -8.59
C TRP A 242 -16.29 0.32 -9.27
N LEU A 243 -15.16 0.44 -9.94
CA LEU A 243 -14.79 1.65 -10.68
C LEU A 243 -15.80 2.01 -11.77
N ARG A 244 -16.33 1.01 -12.47
CA ARG A 244 -17.37 1.22 -13.49
C ARG A 244 -18.71 1.66 -12.90
N GLY A 245 -19.06 1.14 -11.73
CA GLY A 245 -20.27 1.55 -11.01
C GLY A 245 -20.16 2.93 -10.36
N SER A 246 -18.99 3.32 -9.91
CA SER A 246 -18.75 4.61 -9.24
C SER A 246 -18.52 5.78 -10.20
N ALA A 247 -18.35 5.51 -11.49
CA ALA A 247 -18.18 6.53 -12.54
C ALA A 247 -19.52 7.00 -13.16
N GLN A 248 -20.66 6.48 -12.66
CA GLN A 248 -22.01 6.91 -13.02
C GLN A 248 -22.55 7.84 -11.93
#